data_2421190f420602be7db40d78f1dab65a
#
_entry.id   2421190f420602be7db40d78f1dab65a
#
_cell.length_a   1.000
_cell.length_b   1.000
_cell.length_c   1.000
_cell.angle_alpha   90.00
_cell.angle_beta   90.00
_cell.angle_gamma   90.00
#
_symmetry.space_group_name_H-M   'P 1'
#
loop_
_entity.id
_entity.type
_entity.pdbx_description
1 polymer ?
#
loop_
_entity_poly.entity_id
_entity_poly.type
_entity_poly.pdbx_seq_one_letter_code
_entity_poly.pdbx_strand_id
1 'polypeptide(L)'
;MKQVVIVANFAATFGGNFIQSMKALQANEEISVRYILPEAARKCNWIPELTKVYYTDWSFGSLRRVWKEVNQAQVVDIVHFHFVGGKEALRCKIVFSPTDKIVWHLHNHVVRWPGRLVWFKDLAKRYLYHSSYKIGVSNSVADSMRFYSSNHVTTVYNAMDFDRLSWIGEDHCIETSSAAIRCMIMGNHYERKGVDIAAKAMQLLNGGGHPAVLYVVLNDSMVPALRDFLRQSLGTNDFDSYIKTIPVRNDIATYYKKIDVFLSPSREEGWTWAIDEAAYCGCQVIASRIPGQDENTVPGFLWCGNPNEKDITKEMANQILYLSQVPNEEKEKKTKVARDYMRKEFSMDKWVENILTVYRGY
;
A
#
# COMPACT_ATOMS: atom_id res chain seq x y z
N MET A 1 20.81 6.90 -22.56
CA MET A 1 19.49 6.91 -21.88
C MET A 1 18.81 5.58 -22.14
N LYS A 2 18.65 4.75 -21.08
CA LYS A 2 18.00 3.43 -21.20
C LYS A 2 16.50 3.58 -21.47
N GLN A 3 15.95 2.72 -22.33
CA GLN A 3 14.54 2.69 -22.68
C GLN A 3 13.78 1.73 -21.76
N VAL A 4 12.96 2.26 -20.86
CA VAL A 4 12.25 1.51 -19.85
C VAL A 4 10.74 1.48 -20.18
N VAL A 5 10.14 0.30 -20.12
CA VAL A 5 8.69 0.16 -20.19
C VAL A 5 8.16 -0.31 -18.84
N ILE A 6 7.33 0.50 -18.22
CA ILE A 6 6.63 0.16 -16.99
C ILE A 6 5.28 -0.44 -17.35
N VAL A 7 5.05 -1.68 -16.93
CA VAL A 7 3.80 -2.42 -17.14
C VAL A 7 3.12 -2.53 -15.78
N ALA A 8 2.04 -1.78 -15.56
CA ALA A 8 1.37 -1.75 -14.27
C ALA A 8 -0.13 -2.05 -14.36
N ASN A 9 -0.59 -3.04 -13.60
CA ASN A 9 -2.02 -3.30 -13.45
C ASN A 9 -2.61 -2.38 -12.35
N PHE A 10 -2.64 -1.08 -12.64
CA PHE A 10 -3.06 -0.04 -11.72
C PHE A 10 -4.09 0.89 -12.37
N ALA A 11 -5.24 1.06 -11.72
CA ALA A 11 -6.33 1.94 -12.17
C ALA A 11 -7.11 2.51 -10.97
N ALA A 12 -6.43 2.78 -9.85
CA ALA A 12 -7.06 3.41 -8.70
C ALA A 12 -7.48 4.85 -9.03
N THR A 13 -8.60 5.30 -8.47
CA THR A 13 -9.15 6.65 -8.69
C THR A 13 -8.10 7.74 -8.40
N PHE A 14 -7.36 7.57 -7.32
CA PHE A 14 -6.25 8.46 -6.94
C PHE A 14 -4.92 7.75 -7.16
N GLY A 15 -3.95 8.47 -7.74
CA GLY A 15 -2.63 7.93 -8.05
C GLY A 15 -1.78 7.64 -6.81
N GLY A 16 -1.94 8.44 -5.76
CA GLY A 16 -1.21 8.32 -4.51
C GLY A 16 0.31 8.27 -4.69
N ASN A 17 1.00 7.69 -3.73
CA ASN A 17 2.46 7.55 -3.75
C ASN A 17 2.98 6.78 -4.97
N PHE A 18 2.20 5.81 -5.51
CA PHE A 18 2.65 5.03 -6.67
C PHE A 18 2.84 5.89 -7.91
N ILE A 19 1.86 6.72 -8.27
CA ILE A 19 1.97 7.59 -9.46
C ILE A 19 3.04 8.65 -9.26
N GLN A 20 3.19 9.21 -8.06
CA GLN A 20 4.28 10.15 -7.78
C GLN A 20 5.66 9.50 -7.91
N SER A 21 5.82 8.24 -7.48
CA SER A 21 7.05 7.47 -7.74
C SER A 21 7.32 7.27 -9.24
N MET A 22 6.28 7.02 -10.04
CA MET A 22 6.41 6.92 -11.50
C MET A 22 6.82 8.25 -12.13
N LYS A 23 6.26 9.38 -11.66
CA LYS A 23 6.64 10.73 -12.10
C LYS A 23 8.08 11.04 -11.76
N ALA A 24 8.51 10.75 -10.54
CA ALA A 24 9.90 10.93 -10.13
C ALA A 24 10.86 10.11 -11.00
N LEU A 25 10.49 8.87 -11.31
CA LEU A 25 11.29 8.01 -12.16
C LEU A 25 11.36 8.51 -13.61
N GLN A 26 10.25 8.98 -14.20
CA GLN A 26 10.23 9.51 -15.57
C GLN A 26 10.94 10.86 -15.71
N ALA A 27 11.12 11.62 -14.63
CA ALA A 27 11.85 12.87 -14.62
C ALA A 27 13.38 12.68 -14.62
N ASN A 28 13.86 11.45 -14.41
CA ASN A 28 15.30 11.17 -14.38
C ASN A 28 15.91 11.11 -15.78
N GLU A 29 17.03 11.78 -15.98
CA GLU A 29 17.70 11.95 -17.29
C GLU A 29 18.41 10.67 -17.79
N GLU A 30 18.69 9.68 -16.94
CA GLU A 30 19.36 8.43 -17.33
C GLU A 30 18.44 7.49 -18.12
N ILE A 31 17.11 7.67 -18.00
CA ILE A 31 16.11 6.77 -18.58
C ILE A 31 15.03 7.50 -19.36
N SER A 32 14.41 6.80 -20.31
CA SER A 32 13.18 7.24 -20.98
C SER A 32 12.08 6.24 -20.68
N VAL A 33 10.98 6.70 -20.09
CA VAL A 33 9.92 5.82 -19.58
C VAL A 33 8.70 5.86 -20.50
N ARG A 34 8.11 4.67 -20.74
CA ARG A 34 6.81 4.45 -21.39
C ARG A 34 5.97 3.56 -20.48
N TYR A 35 4.64 3.69 -20.56
CA TYR A 35 3.73 2.97 -19.69
C TYR A 35 2.78 2.09 -20.47
N ILE A 36 2.53 0.87 -19.98
CA ILE A 36 1.45 0.00 -20.42
C ILE A 36 0.53 -0.22 -19.23
N LEU A 37 -0.71 0.26 -19.33
CA LEU A 37 -1.71 0.28 -18.27
C LEU A 37 -2.98 -0.46 -18.70
N PRO A 38 -3.86 -0.87 -17.76
CA PRO A 38 -5.16 -1.44 -18.10
C PRO A 38 -6.07 -0.40 -18.77
N GLU A 39 -6.99 -0.85 -19.63
CA GLU A 39 -8.00 0.02 -20.28
C GLU A 39 -8.78 0.87 -19.24
N ALA A 40 -9.03 0.33 -18.05
CA ALA A 40 -9.72 1.04 -16.97
C ALA A 40 -8.99 2.33 -16.53
N ALA A 41 -7.65 2.37 -16.68
CA ALA A 41 -6.85 3.54 -16.30
C ALA A 41 -7.13 4.77 -17.17
N ARG A 42 -7.71 4.64 -18.38
CA ARG A 42 -8.05 5.78 -19.25
C ARG A 42 -8.92 6.84 -18.57
N LYS A 43 -9.69 6.45 -17.56
CA LYS A 43 -10.60 7.35 -16.84
C LYS A 43 -9.96 7.99 -15.61
N CYS A 44 -8.71 7.66 -15.29
CA CYS A 44 -8.02 8.18 -14.13
C CYS A 44 -7.49 9.60 -14.40
N ASN A 45 -7.66 10.49 -13.44
CA ASN A 45 -7.29 11.90 -13.55
C ASN A 45 -5.76 12.13 -13.59
N TRP A 46 -4.97 11.17 -13.14
CA TRP A 46 -3.50 11.23 -13.12
C TRP A 46 -2.84 10.78 -14.44
N ILE A 47 -3.60 10.25 -15.42
CA ILE A 47 -3.04 9.85 -16.74
C ILE A 47 -2.29 10.97 -17.44
N PRO A 48 -2.78 12.23 -17.47
CA PRO A 48 -2.04 13.32 -18.13
C PRO A 48 -0.66 13.64 -17.51
N GLU A 49 -0.39 13.15 -16.31
CA GLU A 49 0.89 13.34 -15.62
C GLU A 49 1.96 12.34 -16.10
N LEU A 50 1.58 11.30 -16.83
CA LEU A 50 2.48 10.28 -17.36
C LEU A 50 2.73 10.47 -18.86
N THR A 51 3.98 10.23 -19.28
CA THR A 51 4.36 10.33 -20.70
C THR A 51 4.16 9.00 -21.43
N LYS A 52 3.75 9.05 -22.71
CA LYS A 52 3.72 7.88 -23.62
C LYS A 52 3.00 6.66 -23.02
N VAL A 53 1.72 6.81 -22.74
CA VAL A 53 0.87 5.76 -22.15
C VAL A 53 0.19 4.93 -23.24
N TYR A 54 0.29 3.62 -23.12
CA TYR A 54 -0.37 2.61 -23.94
C TYR A 54 -1.34 1.79 -23.06
N TYR A 55 -2.36 1.16 -23.68
CA TYR A 55 -3.39 0.48 -22.90
C TYR A 55 -3.62 -0.96 -23.38
N THR A 56 -3.93 -1.85 -22.42
CA THR A 56 -4.18 -3.27 -22.66
C THR A 56 -5.38 -3.79 -21.85
N ASP A 57 -6.09 -4.76 -22.43
CA ASP A 57 -7.11 -5.57 -21.74
C ASP A 57 -6.54 -6.87 -21.16
N TRP A 58 -5.21 -7.00 -21.13
CA TRP A 58 -4.46 -8.18 -20.69
C TRP A 58 -4.67 -9.45 -21.53
N SER A 59 -5.37 -9.41 -22.67
CA SER A 59 -5.39 -10.54 -23.62
C SER A 59 -4.05 -10.68 -24.33
N PHE A 60 -3.72 -11.90 -24.80
CA PHE A 60 -2.51 -12.11 -25.60
C PHE A 60 -2.46 -11.23 -26.86
N GLY A 61 -3.60 -11.06 -27.53
CA GLY A 61 -3.70 -10.23 -28.74
C GLY A 61 -3.39 -8.77 -28.44
N SER A 62 -3.99 -8.21 -27.37
CA SER A 62 -3.76 -6.84 -26.94
C SER A 62 -2.31 -6.62 -26.49
N LEU A 63 -1.77 -7.50 -25.63
CA LEU A 63 -0.38 -7.41 -25.17
C LEU A 63 0.62 -7.46 -26.34
N ARG A 64 0.45 -8.37 -27.31
CA ARG A 64 1.32 -8.46 -28.49
C ARG A 64 1.24 -7.21 -29.37
N ARG A 65 0.02 -6.68 -29.59
CA ARG A 65 -0.17 -5.45 -30.37
C ARG A 65 0.54 -4.29 -29.71
N VAL A 66 0.28 -4.05 -28.43
CA VAL A 66 0.89 -2.96 -27.66
C VAL A 66 2.41 -3.12 -27.58
N TRP A 67 2.91 -4.34 -27.36
CA TRP A 67 4.34 -4.61 -27.35
C TRP A 67 5.01 -4.26 -28.70
N LYS A 68 4.38 -4.67 -29.81
CA LYS A 68 4.88 -4.34 -31.15
C LYS A 68 4.95 -2.82 -31.36
N GLU A 69 3.90 -2.10 -30.99
CA GLU A 69 3.82 -0.64 -31.11
C GLU A 69 4.90 0.06 -30.26
N VAL A 70 5.03 -0.33 -29.00
CA VAL A 70 6.03 0.22 -28.07
C VAL A 70 7.45 -0.03 -28.55
N ASN A 71 7.75 -1.24 -29.04
CA ASN A 71 9.10 -1.64 -29.45
C ASN A 71 9.47 -1.13 -30.85
N GLN A 72 8.49 -0.91 -31.75
CA GLN A 72 8.71 -0.25 -33.02
C GLN A 72 9.05 1.24 -32.90
N ALA A 73 8.47 1.91 -31.89
CA ALA A 73 8.79 3.32 -31.63
C ALA A 73 10.25 3.51 -31.18
N GLN A 74 10.75 2.61 -30.37
CA GLN A 74 12.15 2.53 -29.92
C GLN A 74 12.39 1.20 -29.20
N VAL A 75 13.52 0.54 -29.48
CA VAL A 75 13.92 -0.72 -28.83
C VAL A 75 13.93 -0.57 -27.31
N VAL A 76 13.31 -1.52 -26.64
CA VAL A 76 13.17 -1.52 -25.17
C VAL A 76 14.34 -2.22 -24.51
N ASP A 77 14.99 -1.57 -23.56
CA ASP A 77 16.09 -2.14 -22.77
C ASP A 77 15.56 -2.93 -21.56
N ILE A 78 14.55 -2.40 -20.85
CA ILE A 78 14.04 -2.96 -19.59
C ILE A 78 12.52 -2.95 -19.59
N VAL A 79 11.92 -4.06 -19.16
CA VAL A 79 10.49 -4.15 -18.84
C VAL A 79 10.32 -4.30 -17.33
N HIS A 80 9.64 -3.36 -16.69
CA HIS A 80 9.45 -3.30 -15.24
C HIS A 80 7.97 -3.45 -14.88
N PHE A 81 7.61 -4.54 -14.20
CA PHE A 81 6.25 -4.91 -13.86
C PHE A 81 5.86 -4.47 -12.45
N HIS A 82 4.67 -3.85 -12.31
CA HIS A 82 4.04 -3.52 -11.04
C HIS A 82 2.61 -4.05 -10.97
N PHE A 83 2.21 -4.61 -9.85
CA PHE A 83 0.83 -5.13 -9.61
C PHE A 83 0.34 -6.16 -10.63
N VAL A 84 1.22 -6.77 -11.37
CA VAL A 84 0.88 -7.80 -12.36
C VAL A 84 1.06 -9.18 -11.71
N GLY A 85 -0.02 -9.94 -11.63
CA GLY A 85 -0.02 -11.25 -10.98
C GLY A 85 -0.83 -12.31 -11.75
N GLY A 86 -0.82 -13.54 -11.26
CA GLY A 86 -1.68 -14.60 -11.77
C GLY A 86 -1.48 -14.92 -13.27
N LYS A 87 -2.59 -15.00 -14.00
CA LYS A 87 -2.61 -15.33 -15.44
C LYS A 87 -1.99 -14.21 -16.28
N GLU A 88 -2.18 -12.98 -15.87
CA GLU A 88 -1.64 -11.78 -16.54
C GLU A 88 -0.11 -11.80 -16.52
N ALA A 89 0.49 -12.11 -15.36
CA ALA A 89 1.94 -12.21 -15.25
C ALA A 89 2.54 -13.26 -16.18
N LEU A 90 1.89 -14.43 -16.32
CA LEU A 90 2.35 -15.48 -17.24
C LEU A 90 2.26 -15.03 -18.70
N ARG A 91 1.15 -14.38 -19.10
CA ARG A 91 0.99 -13.81 -20.44
C ARG A 91 2.04 -12.75 -20.73
N CYS A 92 2.28 -11.86 -19.77
CA CYS A 92 3.34 -10.85 -19.85
C CYS A 92 4.71 -11.50 -20.04
N LYS A 93 5.08 -12.49 -19.21
CA LYS A 93 6.36 -13.18 -19.35
C LYS A 93 6.56 -13.76 -20.75
N ILE A 94 5.52 -14.37 -21.36
CA ILE A 94 5.59 -14.94 -22.71
C ILE A 94 5.74 -13.86 -23.78
N VAL A 95 4.96 -12.76 -23.69
CA VAL A 95 4.94 -11.71 -24.72
C VAL A 95 6.21 -10.86 -24.68
N PHE A 96 6.72 -10.56 -23.48
CA PHE A 96 7.86 -9.68 -23.29
C PHE A 96 9.20 -10.45 -23.19
N SER A 97 9.21 -11.79 -23.25
CA SER A 97 10.41 -12.63 -23.13
C SER A 97 11.52 -12.38 -24.17
N PRO A 98 11.28 -11.76 -25.34
CA PRO A 98 12.39 -11.32 -26.21
C PRO A 98 13.27 -10.24 -25.58
N THR A 99 12.82 -9.62 -24.48
CA THR A 99 13.61 -8.68 -23.68
C THR A 99 14.24 -9.47 -22.52
N ASP A 100 15.55 -9.60 -22.50
CA ASP A 100 16.26 -10.36 -21.46
C ASP A 100 16.24 -9.67 -20.08
N LYS A 101 15.83 -8.39 -20.05
CA LYS A 101 15.91 -7.56 -18.85
C LYS A 101 14.52 -7.27 -18.29
N ILE A 102 14.00 -8.22 -17.53
CA ILE A 102 12.71 -8.14 -16.85
C ILE A 102 12.89 -7.88 -15.36
N VAL A 103 12.19 -6.88 -14.83
CA VAL A 103 12.10 -6.57 -13.40
C VAL A 103 10.67 -6.83 -12.92
N TRP A 104 10.51 -7.67 -11.90
CA TRP A 104 9.25 -7.87 -11.17
C TRP A 104 9.30 -7.09 -9.87
N HIS A 105 8.44 -6.08 -9.73
CA HIS A 105 8.29 -5.30 -8.50
C HIS A 105 7.00 -5.70 -7.79
N LEU A 106 7.15 -6.47 -6.73
CA LEU A 106 6.02 -7.03 -5.99
C LEU A 106 5.65 -6.16 -4.80
N HIS A 107 4.36 -5.86 -4.72
CA HIS A 107 3.75 -5.08 -3.66
C HIS A 107 3.04 -5.94 -2.59
N ASN A 108 2.92 -7.25 -2.86
CA ASN A 108 2.33 -8.23 -1.94
C ASN A 108 3.15 -9.52 -1.97
N HIS A 109 3.00 -10.33 -0.94
CA HIS A 109 3.65 -11.64 -0.84
C HIS A 109 3.24 -12.58 -1.99
N VAL A 110 4.17 -13.41 -2.40
CA VAL A 110 3.90 -14.50 -3.34
C VAL A 110 3.31 -15.68 -2.56
N VAL A 111 1.99 -15.73 -2.49
CA VAL A 111 1.28 -16.75 -1.71
C VAL A 111 1.39 -18.12 -2.37
N ARG A 112 1.73 -19.14 -1.56
CA ARG A 112 1.66 -20.54 -1.96
C ARG A 112 0.27 -21.10 -1.65
N TRP A 113 -0.57 -21.20 -2.70
CA TRP A 113 -1.93 -21.73 -2.53
C TRP A 113 -1.90 -23.26 -2.36
N PRO A 114 -2.48 -23.80 -1.30
CA PRO A 114 -2.57 -25.25 -1.13
C PRO A 114 -3.48 -25.89 -2.19
N GLY A 115 -3.32 -27.19 -2.42
CA GLY A 115 -4.22 -27.97 -3.29
C GLY A 115 -3.49 -28.92 -4.25
N ARG A 116 -4.28 -29.76 -4.95
CA ARG A 116 -3.76 -30.85 -5.81
C ARG A 116 -2.81 -30.40 -6.92
N LEU A 117 -2.92 -29.15 -7.40
CA LEU A 117 -2.09 -28.58 -8.45
C LEU A 117 -1.00 -27.62 -7.93
N VAL A 118 -0.66 -27.68 -6.65
CA VAL A 118 0.35 -26.79 -6.04
C VAL A 118 1.69 -26.86 -6.76
N TRP A 119 2.14 -28.08 -7.12
CA TRP A 119 3.39 -28.28 -7.82
C TRP A 119 3.44 -27.60 -9.20
N PHE A 120 2.33 -27.64 -9.94
CA PHE A 120 2.23 -26.99 -11.25
C PHE A 120 2.26 -25.46 -11.12
N LYS A 121 1.56 -24.93 -10.10
CA LYS A 121 1.58 -23.48 -9.78
C LYS A 121 2.96 -23.03 -9.35
N ASP A 122 3.66 -23.84 -8.55
CA ASP A 122 5.03 -23.55 -8.13
C ASP A 122 6.02 -23.60 -9.31
N LEU A 123 5.85 -24.55 -10.24
CA LEU A 123 6.62 -24.60 -11.48
C LEU A 123 6.40 -23.36 -12.35
N ALA A 124 5.14 -22.93 -12.51
CA ALA A 124 4.80 -21.73 -13.26
C ALA A 124 5.43 -20.47 -12.63
N LYS A 125 5.44 -20.36 -11.30
CA LYS A 125 6.10 -19.25 -10.59
C LYS A 125 7.63 -19.31 -10.73
N ARG A 126 8.24 -20.51 -10.66
CA ARG A 126 9.68 -20.68 -10.93
C ARG A 126 10.03 -20.20 -12.34
N TYR A 127 9.24 -20.59 -13.35
CA TYR A 127 9.41 -20.10 -14.71
C TYR A 127 9.25 -18.56 -14.80
N LEU A 128 8.24 -18.02 -14.13
CA LEU A 128 7.96 -16.58 -14.13
C LEU A 128 9.15 -15.77 -13.61
N TYR A 129 9.73 -16.18 -12.48
CA TYR A 129 10.79 -15.45 -11.81
C TYR A 129 12.20 -15.85 -12.23
N HIS A 130 12.36 -16.94 -13.00
CA HIS A 130 13.65 -17.35 -13.52
C HIS A 130 14.28 -16.28 -14.41
N SER A 131 15.58 -16.06 -14.29
CA SER A 131 16.36 -15.08 -15.08
C SER A 131 15.87 -13.62 -15.02
N SER A 132 14.99 -13.27 -14.08
CA SER A 132 14.47 -11.89 -13.92
C SER A 132 15.05 -11.26 -12.65
N TYR A 133 15.12 -9.94 -12.62
CA TYR A 133 15.31 -9.22 -11.37
C TYR A 133 13.99 -9.12 -10.61
N LYS A 134 14.06 -9.16 -9.30
CA LYS A 134 12.90 -9.14 -8.42
C LYS A 134 13.11 -8.10 -7.33
N ILE A 135 12.15 -7.22 -7.19
CA ILE A 135 12.09 -6.20 -6.15
C ILE A 135 10.90 -6.51 -5.25
N GLY A 136 11.14 -6.66 -3.95
CA GLY A 136 10.08 -6.67 -2.95
C GLY A 136 9.99 -5.30 -2.28
N VAL A 137 8.77 -4.82 -2.01
CA VAL A 137 8.55 -3.57 -1.26
C VAL A 137 8.93 -3.69 0.23
N SER A 138 9.20 -4.89 0.69
CA SER A 138 9.71 -5.23 2.02
C SER A 138 10.58 -6.48 1.94
N ASN A 139 11.38 -6.76 2.98
CA ASN A 139 12.18 -7.98 3.05
C ASN A 139 11.29 -9.22 3.02
N SER A 140 10.17 -9.20 3.71
CA SER A 140 9.25 -10.34 3.75
C SER A 140 8.62 -10.61 2.37
N VAL A 141 8.31 -9.58 1.58
CA VAL A 141 7.88 -9.75 0.18
C VAL A 141 9.03 -10.29 -0.68
N ALA A 142 10.24 -9.77 -0.53
CA ALA A 142 11.42 -10.26 -1.22
C ALA A 142 11.70 -11.74 -0.88
N ASP A 143 11.62 -12.13 0.39
CA ASP A 143 11.82 -13.50 0.86
C ASP A 143 10.77 -14.47 0.29
N SER A 144 9.52 -14.02 0.15
CA SER A 144 8.47 -14.83 -0.50
C SER A 144 8.80 -15.20 -1.94
N MET A 145 9.59 -14.39 -2.64
CA MET A 145 10.07 -14.66 -4.01
C MET A 145 11.30 -15.57 -4.02
N ARG A 146 12.18 -15.47 -3.02
CA ARG A 146 13.41 -16.30 -2.93
C ARG A 146 13.11 -17.79 -2.91
N PHE A 147 11.95 -18.19 -2.42
CA PHE A 147 11.48 -19.57 -2.50
C PHE A 147 11.36 -20.10 -3.94
N TYR A 148 11.01 -19.22 -4.90
CA TYR A 148 10.86 -19.61 -6.31
C TYR A 148 12.11 -19.35 -7.15
N SER A 149 12.89 -18.33 -6.83
CA SER A 149 14.16 -18.00 -7.47
C SER A 149 14.97 -17.08 -6.54
N SER A 150 16.12 -17.55 -6.09
CA SER A 150 17.02 -16.82 -5.18
C SER A 150 17.89 -15.76 -5.87
N ASN A 151 18.05 -15.85 -7.20
CA ASN A 151 18.93 -14.95 -7.93
C ASN A 151 18.28 -13.57 -8.12
N HIS A 152 19.07 -12.50 -7.99
CA HIS A 152 18.65 -11.12 -8.27
C HIS A 152 17.37 -10.71 -7.55
N VAL A 153 17.30 -10.94 -6.24
CA VAL A 153 16.20 -10.48 -5.36
C VAL A 153 16.72 -9.39 -4.44
N THR A 154 16.09 -8.23 -4.50
CA THR A 154 16.43 -7.09 -3.64
C THR A 154 15.17 -6.51 -3.00
N THR A 155 15.35 -5.73 -1.93
CA THR A 155 14.30 -4.95 -1.30
C THR A 155 14.48 -3.49 -1.68
N VAL A 156 13.38 -2.85 -2.12
CA VAL A 156 13.30 -1.41 -2.29
C VAL A 156 12.03 -0.94 -1.59
N TYR A 157 12.18 -0.36 -0.41
CA TYR A 157 11.05 0.20 0.35
C TYR A 157 10.36 1.30 -0.44
N ASN A 158 9.06 1.41 -0.28
CA ASN A 158 8.26 2.40 -0.99
C ASN A 158 8.62 3.83 -0.60
N ALA A 159 8.57 4.74 -1.58
CA ALA A 159 8.70 6.18 -1.33
C ALA A 159 7.39 6.82 -0.89
N MET A 160 7.49 8.02 -0.30
CA MET A 160 6.37 8.86 0.09
C MET A 160 6.41 10.21 -0.62
N ASP A 161 5.25 10.66 -1.06
CA ASP A 161 5.01 12.03 -1.51
C ASP A 161 4.63 12.90 -0.30
N PHE A 162 5.65 13.56 0.28
CA PHE A 162 5.47 14.44 1.44
C PHE A 162 4.73 15.73 1.10
N ASP A 163 4.82 16.20 -0.13
CA ASP A 163 4.17 17.45 -0.57
C ASP A 163 2.65 17.27 -0.60
N ARG A 164 2.17 16.11 -1.07
CA ARG A 164 0.75 15.74 -1.02
C ARG A 164 0.19 15.77 0.40
N LEU A 165 0.99 15.41 1.40
CA LEU A 165 0.58 15.40 2.81
C LEU A 165 0.58 16.79 3.47
N SER A 166 1.05 17.82 2.79
CA SER A 166 0.91 19.22 3.21
C SER A 166 -0.41 19.85 2.77
N TRP A 167 -1.10 19.25 1.80
CA TRP A 167 -2.33 19.78 1.24
C TRP A 167 -3.52 19.44 2.15
N ILE A 168 -4.16 20.48 2.69
CA ILE A 168 -5.29 20.40 3.60
C ILE A 168 -6.49 21.06 2.94
N GLY A 169 -7.56 20.29 2.74
CA GLY A 169 -8.85 20.75 2.23
C GLY A 169 -9.87 20.98 3.34
N GLU A 170 -11.08 21.32 2.96
CA GLU A 170 -12.21 21.38 3.88
C GLU A 170 -12.70 19.98 4.25
N ASP A 171 -13.15 19.81 5.49
CA ASP A 171 -13.73 18.57 5.97
C ASP A 171 -14.81 18.83 7.02
N HIS A 172 -15.95 18.17 6.85
CA HIS A 172 -17.09 18.15 7.74
C HIS A 172 -17.42 16.74 8.25
N CYS A 173 -16.62 15.73 7.90
CA CYS A 173 -16.90 14.34 8.25
C CYS A 173 -16.38 13.97 9.65
N ILE A 174 -15.28 14.62 10.09
CA ILE A 174 -14.65 14.34 11.39
C ILE A 174 -15.02 15.43 12.39
N GLU A 175 -15.76 15.03 13.41
CA GLU A 175 -16.18 15.90 14.50
C GLU A 175 -15.03 16.14 15.47
N THR A 176 -14.68 17.41 15.71
CA THR A 176 -13.57 17.80 16.58
C THR A 176 -14.04 18.44 17.90
N SER A 177 -15.33 18.70 18.06
CA SER A 177 -15.92 19.29 19.26
C SER A 177 -16.09 18.29 20.41
N SER A 178 -16.06 16.98 20.11
CA SER A 178 -16.20 15.92 21.10
C SER A 178 -14.88 15.67 21.85
N ALA A 179 -14.98 15.35 23.14
CA ALA A 179 -13.86 14.88 23.97
C ALA A 179 -13.49 13.42 23.68
N ALA A 180 -14.13 12.75 22.75
CA ALA A 180 -13.86 11.36 22.40
C ALA A 180 -12.50 11.21 21.69
N ILE A 181 -11.81 10.10 21.95
CA ILE A 181 -10.56 9.74 21.27
C ILE A 181 -10.92 9.40 19.80
N ARG A 182 -10.32 10.12 18.85
CA ARG A 182 -10.59 9.96 17.41
C ARG A 182 -9.59 8.99 16.80
N CYS A 183 -10.08 7.80 16.49
CA CYS A 183 -9.31 6.78 15.81
C CYS A 183 -9.68 6.71 14.32
N MET A 184 -8.74 6.36 13.45
CA MET A 184 -9.00 6.15 12.02
C MET A 184 -8.35 4.88 11.50
N ILE A 185 -9.01 4.25 10.53
CA ILE A 185 -8.51 3.06 9.82
C ILE A 185 -8.90 3.13 8.34
N MET A 186 -8.05 2.57 7.46
CA MET A 186 -8.40 2.35 6.06
C MET A 186 -9.30 1.13 5.92
N GLY A 187 -10.51 1.30 5.39
CA GLY A 187 -11.56 0.28 5.36
C GLY A 187 -11.62 -0.57 4.10
N ASN A 188 -10.92 -0.20 3.02
CA ASN A 188 -10.85 -1.04 1.83
C ASN A 188 -10.24 -2.40 2.20
N HIS A 189 -10.89 -3.51 1.81
CA HIS A 189 -10.52 -4.86 2.29
C HIS A 189 -10.60 -5.01 3.81
N TYR A 190 -11.73 -4.62 4.40
CA TYR A 190 -11.95 -4.48 5.84
C TYR A 190 -11.58 -5.73 6.68
N GLU A 191 -11.79 -6.95 6.18
CA GLU A 191 -11.35 -8.18 6.86
C GLU A 191 -9.82 -8.24 6.98
N ARG A 192 -9.12 -8.06 5.86
CA ARG A 192 -7.66 -8.07 5.80
C ARG A 192 -7.06 -6.95 6.63
N LYS A 193 -7.70 -5.77 6.61
CA LYS A 193 -7.27 -4.59 7.38
C LYS A 193 -7.60 -4.66 8.88
N GLY A 194 -8.37 -5.67 9.33
CA GLY A 194 -8.70 -5.86 10.73
C GLY A 194 -9.67 -4.82 11.29
N VAL A 195 -10.62 -4.33 10.45
CA VAL A 195 -11.62 -3.34 10.89
C VAL A 195 -12.47 -3.88 12.05
N ASP A 196 -12.72 -5.19 12.11
CA ASP A 196 -13.39 -5.87 13.22
C ASP A 196 -12.61 -5.75 14.53
N ILE A 197 -11.29 -5.86 14.49
CA ILE A 197 -10.43 -5.72 15.67
C ILE A 197 -10.49 -4.28 16.21
N ALA A 198 -10.34 -3.30 15.31
CA ALA A 198 -10.46 -1.90 15.67
C ALA A 198 -11.85 -1.56 16.24
N ALA A 199 -12.93 -2.08 15.61
CA ALA A 199 -14.30 -1.88 16.06
C ALA A 199 -14.55 -2.49 17.45
N LYS A 200 -14.06 -3.71 17.73
CA LYS A 200 -14.13 -4.34 19.05
C LYS A 200 -13.33 -3.54 20.10
N ALA A 201 -12.19 -2.98 19.73
CA ALA A 201 -11.43 -2.11 20.63
C ALA A 201 -12.23 -0.84 21.00
N MET A 202 -12.96 -0.22 20.05
CA MET A 202 -13.88 0.89 20.34
C MET A 202 -15.02 0.45 21.27
N GLN A 203 -15.61 -0.73 21.03
CA GLN A 203 -16.66 -1.27 21.89
C GLN A 203 -16.16 -1.44 23.34
N LEU A 204 -14.94 -1.98 23.53
CA LEU A 204 -14.34 -2.12 24.86
C LEU A 204 -14.10 -0.76 25.55
N LEU A 205 -13.56 0.22 24.83
CA LEU A 205 -13.28 1.55 25.36
C LEU A 205 -14.57 2.25 25.80
N ASN A 206 -15.57 2.31 24.94
CA ASN A 206 -16.87 2.94 25.25
C ASN A 206 -17.61 2.21 26.39
N GLY A 207 -17.59 0.89 26.41
CA GLY A 207 -18.13 0.08 27.53
C GLY A 207 -17.41 0.29 28.84
N GLY A 208 -16.12 0.67 28.82
CA GLY A 208 -15.30 1.03 29.97
C GLY A 208 -15.41 2.51 30.40
N GLY A 209 -16.29 3.29 29.77
CA GLY A 209 -16.45 4.72 30.09
C GLY A 209 -15.37 5.64 29.47
N HIS A 210 -14.64 5.17 28.46
CA HIS A 210 -13.65 5.94 27.70
C HIS A 210 -14.18 6.26 26.32
N PRO A 211 -14.81 7.42 26.05
CA PRO A 211 -15.41 7.76 24.78
C PRO A 211 -14.37 7.70 23.64
N ALA A 212 -14.63 6.88 22.64
CA ALA A 212 -13.76 6.73 21.46
C ALA A 212 -14.60 6.54 20.20
N VAL A 213 -14.18 7.12 19.08
CA VAL A 213 -14.85 7.03 17.78
C VAL A 213 -13.88 6.51 16.74
N LEU A 214 -14.31 5.53 15.94
CA LEU A 214 -13.58 4.98 14.80
C LEU A 214 -14.11 5.55 13.50
N TYR A 215 -13.27 6.25 12.76
CA TYR A 215 -13.53 6.69 11.39
C TYR A 215 -12.95 5.66 10.40
N VAL A 216 -13.82 5.02 9.64
CA VAL A 216 -13.44 4.02 8.63
C VAL A 216 -13.47 4.66 7.25
N VAL A 217 -12.31 4.82 6.63
CA VAL A 217 -12.17 5.41 5.29
C VAL A 217 -12.42 4.34 4.23
N LEU A 218 -13.48 4.45 3.45
CA LEU A 218 -13.79 3.49 2.37
C LEU A 218 -14.67 4.12 1.29
N ASN A 219 -14.80 3.42 0.15
CA ASN A 219 -15.74 3.82 -0.90
C ASN A 219 -17.18 3.58 -0.45
N ASP A 220 -18.09 4.49 -0.79
CA ASP A 220 -19.51 4.44 -0.39
C ASP A 220 -20.20 3.14 -0.79
N SER A 221 -19.86 2.58 -1.95
CA SER A 221 -20.37 1.29 -2.43
C SER A 221 -20.06 0.10 -1.51
N MET A 222 -19.06 0.22 -0.63
CA MET A 222 -18.65 -0.83 0.31
C MET A 222 -19.33 -0.71 1.68
N VAL A 223 -20.00 0.41 1.97
CA VAL A 223 -20.60 0.68 3.28
C VAL A 223 -21.61 -0.39 3.70
N PRO A 224 -22.54 -0.86 2.84
CA PRO A 224 -23.49 -1.91 3.23
C PRO A 224 -22.78 -3.22 3.65
N ALA A 225 -21.81 -3.66 2.88
CA ALA A 225 -21.07 -4.90 3.18
C ALA A 225 -20.22 -4.77 4.46
N LEU A 226 -19.61 -3.61 4.70
CA LEU A 226 -18.92 -3.33 5.96
C LEU A 226 -19.88 -3.39 7.15
N ARG A 227 -21.06 -2.80 7.04
CA ARG A 227 -22.06 -2.82 8.14
C ARG A 227 -22.49 -4.24 8.49
N ASP A 228 -22.73 -5.09 7.50
CA ASP A 228 -23.08 -6.49 7.72
C ASP A 228 -21.92 -7.27 8.41
N PHE A 229 -20.69 -7.03 7.98
CA PHE A 229 -19.50 -7.58 8.60
C PHE A 229 -19.33 -7.13 10.06
N LEU A 230 -19.58 -5.85 10.34
CA LEU A 230 -19.50 -5.31 11.71
C LEU A 230 -20.60 -5.87 12.62
N ARG A 231 -21.84 -6.01 12.13
CA ARG A 231 -22.93 -6.66 12.89
C ARG A 231 -22.54 -8.08 13.34
N GLN A 232 -21.98 -8.85 12.43
CA GLN A 232 -21.53 -10.21 12.75
C GLN A 232 -20.35 -10.21 13.73
N SER A 233 -19.39 -9.29 13.54
CA SER A 233 -18.17 -9.24 14.34
C SER A 233 -18.41 -8.73 15.77
N LEU A 234 -19.32 -7.78 15.95
CA LEU A 234 -19.62 -7.13 17.24
C LEU A 234 -20.79 -7.80 18.00
N GLY A 235 -21.60 -8.61 17.30
CA GLY A 235 -22.80 -9.22 17.88
C GLY A 235 -23.92 -8.22 18.23
N THR A 236 -23.89 -7.01 17.64
CA THR A 236 -24.86 -5.92 17.89
C THR A 236 -25.09 -5.10 16.64
N ASN A 237 -26.25 -4.42 16.59
CA ASN A 237 -26.57 -3.42 15.59
C ASN A 237 -26.26 -1.98 16.08
N ASP A 238 -25.99 -1.81 17.37
CA ASP A 238 -25.80 -0.52 18.02
C ASP A 238 -24.30 -0.16 18.05
N PHE A 239 -23.76 0.28 16.92
CA PHE A 239 -22.39 0.78 16.81
C PHE A 239 -22.29 2.15 16.10
N ASP A 240 -23.39 2.71 15.61
CA ASP A 240 -23.40 3.97 14.88
C ASP A 240 -22.99 5.18 15.72
N SER A 241 -23.07 5.06 17.04
CA SER A 241 -22.61 6.10 17.96
C SER A 241 -21.08 6.25 17.98
N TYR A 242 -20.32 5.16 17.75
CA TYR A 242 -18.88 5.13 17.85
C TYR A 242 -18.14 4.59 16.62
N ILE A 243 -18.84 4.18 15.55
CA ILE A 243 -18.23 3.82 14.25
C ILE A 243 -18.85 4.69 13.16
N LYS A 244 -18.03 5.45 12.46
CA LYS A 244 -18.43 6.35 11.36
C LYS A 244 -17.69 5.94 10.10
N THR A 245 -18.40 5.91 8.96
CA THR A 245 -17.77 5.73 7.65
C THR A 245 -17.55 7.10 7.02
N ILE A 246 -16.36 7.29 6.43
CA ILE A 246 -16.00 8.52 5.72
C ILE A 246 -15.44 8.19 4.32
N PRO A 247 -15.68 9.06 3.32
CA PRO A 247 -15.28 8.76 1.95
C PRO A 247 -13.77 8.79 1.73
N VAL A 248 -13.31 8.07 0.71
CA VAL A 248 -11.93 8.16 0.24
C VAL A 248 -11.69 9.52 -0.42
N ARG A 249 -10.55 10.15 -0.14
CA ARG A 249 -10.17 11.45 -0.71
C ARG A 249 -8.69 11.51 -1.09
N ASN A 250 -8.35 12.38 -2.05
CA ASN A 250 -6.95 12.54 -2.48
C ASN A 250 -6.12 13.32 -1.43
N ASP A 251 -6.70 14.36 -0.84
CA ASP A 251 -6.12 15.15 0.23
C ASP A 251 -6.34 14.51 1.62
N ILE A 252 -5.95 13.26 1.74
CA ILE A 252 -6.15 12.43 2.95
C ILE A 252 -5.56 13.05 4.22
N ALA A 253 -4.55 13.90 4.07
CA ALA A 253 -3.94 14.64 5.17
C ALA A 253 -4.97 15.48 5.94
N THR A 254 -6.05 15.93 5.28
CA THR A 254 -7.18 16.63 5.91
C THR A 254 -7.82 15.80 7.03
N TYR A 255 -7.95 14.49 6.82
CA TYR A 255 -8.44 13.58 7.88
C TYR A 255 -7.38 13.35 8.94
N TYR A 256 -6.14 12.99 8.54
CA TYR A 256 -5.07 12.70 9.48
C TYR A 256 -4.84 13.85 10.49
N LYS A 257 -4.97 15.11 10.06
CA LYS A 257 -4.81 16.28 10.94
C LYS A 257 -5.86 16.40 12.05
N LYS A 258 -6.98 15.70 11.92
CA LYS A 258 -8.08 15.71 12.91
C LYS A 258 -8.12 14.44 13.76
N ILE A 259 -7.23 13.48 13.52
CA ILE A 259 -7.22 12.16 14.15
C ILE A 259 -6.12 12.10 15.19
N ASP A 260 -6.43 11.52 16.34
CA ASP A 260 -5.49 11.31 17.44
C ASP A 260 -4.66 10.04 17.21
N VAL A 261 -5.30 8.94 16.80
CA VAL A 261 -4.67 7.62 16.63
C VAL A 261 -5.06 6.98 15.31
N PHE A 262 -4.08 6.58 14.51
CA PHE A 262 -4.28 5.76 13.34
C PHE A 262 -4.06 4.28 13.67
N LEU A 263 -4.99 3.42 13.26
CA LEU A 263 -4.99 2.00 13.57
C LEU A 263 -4.70 1.16 12.31
N SER A 264 -3.79 0.21 12.43
CA SER A 264 -3.48 -0.77 11.37
C SER A 264 -3.37 -2.19 11.94
N PRO A 265 -4.49 -2.79 12.44
CA PRO A 265 -4.53 -4.17 12.93
C PRO A 265 -4.62 -5.18 11.78
N SER A 266 -3.87 -4.94 10.72
CA SER A 266 -3.92 -5.74 9.49
C SER A 266 -3.49 -7.19 9.73
N ARG A 267 -4.10 -8.12 8.98
CA ARG A 267 -3.77 -9.56 8.96
C ARG A 267 -2.73 -9.91 7.90
N GLU A 268 -2.62 -9.07 6.87
CA GLU A 268 -1.67 -9.25 5.77
C GLU A 268 -1.33 -7.90 5.13
N GLU A 269 -0.03 -7.61 4.96
CA GLU A 269 0.49 -6.43 4.25
C GLU A 269 1.83 -6.76 3.58
N GLY A 270 2.05 -6.18 2.41
CA GLY A 270 3.39 -6.15 1.82
C GLY A 270 4.20 -4.96 2.33
N TRP A 271 3.55 -3.79 2.42
CA TRP A 271 4.00 -2.53 3.02
C TRP A 271 2.78 -1.63 3.23
N THR A 272 2.72 -0.90 4.32
CA THR A 272 1.55 -0.08 4.65
C THR A 272 1.87 1.41 4.58
N TRP A 273 1.67 2.06 3.44
CA TRP A 273 1.84 3.52 3.31
C TRP A 273 1.00 4.32 4.31
N ALA A 274 -0.21 3.85 4.62
CA ALA A 274 -1.14 4.60 5.45
C ALA A 274 -0.63 4.88 6.88
N ILE A 275 0.19 3.97 7.47
CA ILE A 275 0.79 4.22 8.79
C ILE A 275 1.85 5.31 8.72
N ASP A 276 2.62 5.35 7.63
CA ASP A 276 3.65 6.35 7.40
C ASP A 276 3.02 7.73 7.14
N GLU A 277 1.99 7.79 6.29
CA GLU A 277 1.24 9.02 5.99
C GLU A 277 0.60 9.59 7.27
N ALA A 278 -0.05 8.74 8.07
CA ALA A 278 -0.69 9.14 9.32
C ALA A 278 0.34 9.71 10.31
N ALA A 279 1.45 9.00 10.52
CA ALA A 279 2.52 9.45 11.41
C ALA A 279 3.16 10.76 10.94
N TYR A 280 3.38 10.89 9.63
CA TYR A 280 3.89 12.13 9.05
C TYR A 280 2.94 13.31 9.29
N CYS A 281 1.64 13.08 9.24
CA CYS A 281 0.62 14.10 9.53
C CYS A 281 0.42 14.39 11.02
N GLY A 282 0.98 13.59 11.92
CA GLY A 282 0.95 13.83 13.38
C GLY A 282 0.07 12.86 14.16
N CYS A 283 -0.59 11.88 13.51
CA CYS A 283 -1.30 10.83 14.22
C CYS A 283 -0.31 9.96 15.00
N GLN A 284 -0.72 9.52 16.19
CA GLN A 284 -0.06 8.40 16.83
C GLN A 284 -0.47 7.10 16.10
N VAL A 285 0.43 6.15 15.95
CA VAL A 285 0.18 4.92 15.16
C VAL A 285 0.22 3.69 16.06
N ILE A 286 -0.82 2.85 15.94
CA ILE A 286 -0.85 1.50 16.52
C ILE A 286 -1.03 0.50 15.37
N ALA A 287 -0.10 -0.46 15.26
CA ALA A 287 -0.08 -1.42 14.17
C ALA A 287 0.15 -2.85 14.68
N SER A 288 -0.30 -3.85 13.93
CA SER A 288 -0.05 -5.27 14.23
C SER A 288 1.35 -5.69 13.75
N ARG A 289 1.99 -6.60 14.51
CA ARG A 289 3.26 -7.26 14.12
C ARG A 289 3.00 -8.39 13.15
N ILE A 290 2.94 -8.04 11.87
CA ILE A 290 2.84 -9.00 10.77
C ILE A 290 3.97 -8.77 9.77
N PRO A 291 4.42 -9.81 9.05
CA PRO A 291 5.44 -9.67 8.01
C PRO A 291 5.10 -8.57 7.00
N GLY A 292 6.08 -7.75 6.66
CA GLY A 292 5.95 -6.60 5.76
C GLY A 292 5.53 -5.31 6.48
N GLN A 293 4.71 -5.36 7.52
CA GLN A 293 4.34 -4.18 8.30
C GLN A 293 5.33 -3.91 9.44
N ASP A 294 5.77 -4.95 10.15
CA ASP A 294 6.69 -4.85 11.29
C ASP A 294 8.15 -4.56 10.90
N GLU A 295 8.46 -4.58 9.62
CA GLU A 295 9.73 -4.09 9.07
C GLU A 295 9.82 -2.56 9.07
N ASN A 296 8.70 -1.87 9.29
CA ASN A 296 8.67 -0.43 9.35
C ASN A 296 9.32 0.06 10.66
N THR A 297 10.45 0.73 10.52
CA THR A 297 11.28 1.21 11.63
C THR A 297 11.07 2.68 11.96
N VAL A 298 9.98 3.28 11.50
CA VAL A 298 9.62 4.66 11.85
C VAL A 298 9.48 4.78 13.37
N PRO A 299 10.22 5.69 14.02
CA PRO A 299 10.18 5.84 15.47
C PRO A 299 8.80 6.28 15.99
N GLY A 300 8.38 5.73 17.10
CA GLY A 300 7.16 6.14 17.81
C GLY A 300 5.93 5.27 17.52
N PHE A 301 6.00 4.29 16.62
CA PHE A 301 4.91 3.34 16.42
C PHE A 301 4.74 2.42 17.64
N LEU A 302 3.49 2.21 18.05
CA LEU A 302 3.14 1.15 18.99
C LEU A 302 2.73 -0.11 18.24
N TRP A 303 3.19 -1.23 18.73
CA TRP A 303 2.99 -2.52 18.09
C TRP A 303 2.12 -3.42 18.95
N CYS A 304 1.02 -3.93 18.38
CA CYS A 304 0.26 -5.06 18.92
C CYS A 304 0.80 -6.38 18.37
N GLY A 305 0.43 -7.49 18.98
CA GLY A 305 0.76 -8.82 18.51
C GLY A 305 0.21 -9.12 17.11
N ASN A 306 0.51 -10.32 16.60
CA ASN A 306 0.01 -10.79 15.31
C ASN A 306 -1.45 -11.24 15.44
N PRO A 307 -2.43 -10.63 14.73
CA PRO A 307 -3.86 -11.00 14.84
C PRO A 307 -4.20 -12.37 14.24
N ASN A 308 -3.27 -12.97 13.48
CA ASN A 308 -3.43 -14.34 12.98
C ASN A 308 -3.06 -15.40 14.02
N GLU A 309 -2.38 -15.01 15.09
CA GLU A 309 -1.90 -15.90 16.16
C GLU A 309 -2.69 -15.76 17.47
N LYS A 310 -3.16 -14.53 17.75
CA LYS A 310 -3.91 -14.23 18.99
C LYS A 310 -4.90 -13.08 18.80
N ASP A 311 -5.89 -12.98 19.68
CA ASP A 311 -6.74 -11.79 19.78
C ASP A 311 -5.95 -10.62 20.37
N ILE A 312 -5.80 -9.56 19.60
CA ILE A 312 -5.08 -8.34 19.97
C ILE A 312 -6.02 -7.19 20.37
N THR A 313 -7.31 -7.41 20.46
CA THR A 313 -8.33 -6.38 20.72
C THR A 313 -8.08 -5.61 22.02
N LYS A 314 -7.85 -6.34 23.13
CA LYS A 314 -7.56 -5.71 24.43
C LYS A 314 -6.23 -4.95 24.44
N GLU A 315 -5.21 -5.51 23.80
CA GLU A 315 -3.90 -4.87 23.67
C GLU A 315 -4.03 -3.52 22.93
N MET A 316 -4.78 -3.50 21.82
CA MET A 316 -5.07 -2.30 21.04
C MET A 316 -5.86 -1.27 21.85
N ALA A 317 -6.93 -1.66 22.56
CA ALA A 317 -7.71 -0.77 23.40
C ALA A 317 -6.85 -0.12 24.49
N ASN A 318 -5.99 -0.89 25.16
CA ASN A 318 -5.08 -0.38 26.18
C ASN A 318 -4.05 0.62 25.61
N GLN A 319 -3.51 0.35 24.41
CA GLN A 319 -2.58 1.27 23.75
C GLN A 319 -3.27 2.57 23.31
N ILE A 320 -4.52 2.52 22.83
CA ILE A 320 -5.31 3.72 22.50
C ILE A 320 -5.50 4.57 23.77
N LEU A 321 -5.91 3.94 24.88
CA LEU A 321 -6.09 4.63 26.15
C LEU A 321 -4.79 5.24 26.66
N TYR A 322 -3.67 4.52 26.57
CA TYR A 322 -2.36 5.05 26.92
C TYR A 322 -2.01 6.29 26.08
N LEU A 323 -2.17 6.23 24.75
CA LEU A 323 -1.86 7.35 23.86
C LEU A 323 -2.76 8.57 24.11
N SER A 324 -4.01 8.38 24.56
CA SER A 324 -4.90 9.49 24.91
C SER A 324 -4.39 10.31 26.11
N GLN A 325 -3.60 9.68 26.98
CA GLN A 325 -3.04 10.28 28.19
C GLN A 325 -1.64 10.88 27.97
N VAL A 326 -0.98 10.61 26.83
CA VAL A 326 0.33 11.18 26.51
C VAL A 326 0.20 12.68 26.26
N PRO A 327 1.03 13.53 26.88
CA PRO A 327 1.01 14.98 26.68
C PRO A 327 1.25 15.36 25.20
N ASN A 328 0.61 16.43 24.74
CA ASN A 328 0.74 16.89 23.36
C ASN A 328 2.19 17.23 22.98
N GLU A 329 2.94 17.83 23.89
CA GLU A 329 4.36 18.14 23.67
C GLU A 329 5.19 16.87 23.35
N GLU A 330 4.93 15.77 24.06
CA GLU A 330 5.60 14.49 23.81
C GLU A 330 5.18 13.89 22.45
N LYS A 331 3.88 13.98 22.08
CA LYS A 331 3.37 13.56 20.77
C LYS A 331 4.03 14.35 19.63
N GLU A 332 4.13 15.68 19.79
CA GLU A 332 4.79 16.54 18.80
C GLU A 332 6.27 16.22 18.64
N LYS A 333 6.98 15.97 19.74
CA LYS A 333 8.38 15.54 19.70
C LYS A 333 8.56 14.21 18.95
N LYS A 334 7.72 13.21 19.25
CA LYS A 334 7.72 11.93 18.55
C LYS A 334 7.42 12.11 17.05
N THR A 335 6.43 12.94 16.71
CA THR A 335 6.07 13.25 15.33
C THR A 335 7.23 13.90 14.56
N LYS A 336 7.97 14.83 15.21
CA LYS A 336 9.14 15.46 14.58
C LYS A 336 10.20 14.42 14.25
N VAL A 337 10.56 13.57 15.20
CA VAL A 337 11.54 12.49 14.99
C VAL A 337 11.11 11.55 13.87
N ALA A 338 9.83 11.15 13.85
CA ALA A 338 9.27 10.30 12.77
C ALA A 338 9.36 10.98 11.39
N ARG A 339 9.02 12.28 11.30
CA ARG A 339 9.12 13.05 10.05
C ARG A 339 10.54 13.13 9.51
N ASP A 340 11.51 13.45 10.38
CA ASP A 340 12.91 13.57 9.99
C ASP A 340 13.44 12.21 9.49
N TYR A 341 13.08 11.13 10.19
CA TYR A 341 13.40 9.77 9.75
C TYR A 341 12.81 9.44 8.38
N MET A 342 11.48 9.65 8.20
CA MET A 342 10.80 9.32 6.95
C MET A 342 11.31 10.13 5.75
N ARG A 343 11.59 11.43 5.93
CA ARG A 343 12.20 12.27 4.87
C ARG A 343 13.54 11.75 4.41
N LYS A 344 14.34 11.18 5.32
CA LYS A 344 15.63 10.57 4.99
C LYS A 344 15.47 9.21 4.32
N GLU A 345 14.60 8.34 4.86
CA GLU A 345 14.56 6.93 4.48
C GLU A 345 13.58 6.65 3.31
N PHE A 346 12.48 7.41 3.19
CA PHE A 346 11.40 7.18 2.23
C PHE A 346 11.25 8.31 1.20
N SER A 347 12.33 9.07 0.92
CA SER A 347 12.30 10.11 -0.10
C SER A 347 12.18 9.51 -1.51
N MET A 348 11.55 10.28 -2.42
CA MET A 348 11.46 9.92 -3.85
C MET A 348 12.83 9.77 -4.49
N ASP A 349 13.78 10.65 -4.17
CA ASP A 349 15.14 10.61 -4.73
C ASP A 349 15.86 9.30 -4.33
N LYS A 350 15.76 8.90 -3.05
CA LYS A 350 16.35 7.64 -2.59
C LYS A 350 15.71 6.43 -3.27
N TRP A 351 14.40 6.45 -3.45
CA TRP A 351 13.69 5.39 -4.16
C TRP A 351 14.11 5.30 -5.62
N VAL A 352 14.18 6.43 -6.34
CA VAL A 352 14.64 6.49 -7.74
C VAL A 352 16.06 5.94 -7.86
N GLU A 353 16.99 6.35 -7.00
CA GLU A 353 18.37 5.85 -7.02
C GLU A 353 18.44 4.33 -6.77
N ASN A 354 17.63 3.79 -5.86
CA ASN A 354 17.55 2.34 -5.63
C ASN A 354 17.02 1.60 -6.88
N ILE A 355 16.03 2.14 -7.57
CA ILE A 355 15.53 1.56 -8.83
C ILE A 355 16.58 1.64 -9.94
N LEU A 356 17.27 2.78 -10.07
CA LEU A 356 18.34 2.94 -11.06
C LEU A 356 19.50 2.00 -10.79
N THR A 357 19.83 1.73 -9.53
CA THR A 357 20.85 0.73 -9.15
C THR A 357 20.47 -0.65 -9.67
N VAL A 358 19.19 -1.05 -9.55
CA VAL A 358 18.70 -2.30 -10.16
C VAL A 358 18.86 -2.26 -11.68
N TYR A 359 18.51 -1.16 -12.33
CA TYR A 359 18.62 -1.03 -13.78
C TYR A 359 20.06 -1.02 -14.29
N ARG A 360 21.00 -0.49 -13.53
CA ARG A 360 22.45 -0.50 -13.87
C ARG A 360 23.06 -1.90 -13.73
N GLY A 361 22.51 -2.74 -12.86
CA GLY A 361 22.93 -4.13 -12.66
C GLY A 361 22.61 -5.07 -13.82
N TYR A 362 21.94 -4.56 -14.86
CA TYR A 362 21.67 -5.26 -16.13
C TYR A 362 22.78 -5.02 -17.13
#